data_54a0751bbca8812311cd87ae9d37ef37
#
_entry.id   54a0751bbca8812311cd87ae9d37ef37
#
_cell.length_a   1.000
_cell.length_b   1.000
_cell.length_c   1.000
_cell.angle_alpha   90.00
_cell.angle_beta   90.00
_cell.angle_gamma   90.00
#
_symmetry.space_group_name_H-M   'P 1'
#
loop_
_entity.id
_entity.type
_entity.pdbx_description
1 polymer ?
#
loop_
_entity_poly.entity_id
_entity_poly.type
_entity_poly.pdbx_seq_one_letter_code
_entity_poly.pdbx_strand_id
1 'polypeptide(L)'
;MPLRPQEIGSIQSRRDFCKWMGLATLSASMPLWTPPVLANSISSKWLTIESIERVTLNVPFRDIPARAMAKEVPHWVYSEVLQVKLKSGVIGFGETMLFYTWKTTSDEVVKEAIGKNAAEMMWRDDLGAGLQIALFDAVAKSLEVPVHALLGTKIYNETPLSWWNIDTSPEDMAAECKLAHQQGYLAYKTKGRPWFDLWAQMEQASKVVPPEFKIDMDFNDTLLDAERGIPILKQFEHYPQVDIWETPIPQSDIAGNSRIVKEMKAKVAMHYGNPEPFTVFKEQACDGFVLGGTAQTLMNANAACKIADLPFWLQLTGTGITAAWSLHFGGVLSQAKWPAVNCHQLYTHTLLTEPIVVKNGKATVPDKPGLGFELDQDALAKFRTDKPSVRPDPPRMIETTWPDGRRMLLGSHGVLNFILKQANLGNIPYFEHGVTTRLVPNDGSAQWKELYDKAGPEKPLFL
;
A
#
# COMPACT_ATOMS: atom_id res chain seq x y z
N MET A 1 -8.68 0.13 56.93
CA MET A 1 -9.55 -0.58 55.96
C MET A 1 -9.28 0.00 54.63
N PRO A 2 -8.64 -0.69 53.68
CA PRO A 2 -8.41 -0.19 52.35
C PRO A 2 -9.63 -0.49 51.47
N LEU A 3 -10.07 0.53 50.73
CA LEU A 3 -11.17 0.44 49.76
C LEU A 3 -10.77 -0.50 48.59
N ARG A 4 -11.64 -1.43 48.28
CA ARG A 4 -11.47 -2.34 47.13
C ARG A 4 -11.60 -1.54 45.79
N PRO A 5 -10.83 -1.85 44.75
CA PRO A 5 -11.08 -1.29 43.43
C PRO A 5 -12.43 -1.79 42.90
N GLN A 6 -13.29 -0.87 42.44
CA GLN A 6 -14.47 -1.22 41.67
C GLN A 6 -14.01 -1.82 40.33
N GLU A 7 -14.57 -2.97 39.99
CA GLU A 7 -14.43 -3.62 38.71
C GLU A 7 -14.93 -2.67 37.60
N ILE A 8 -14.03 -2.21 36.75
CA ILE A 8 -14.39 -1.56 35.50
C ILE A 8 -14.95 -2.68 34.62
N GLY A 9 -16.27 -2.70 34.46
CA GLY A 9 -16.94 -3.65 33.59
C GLY A 9 -16.34 -3.61 32.18
N SER A 10 -15.96 -4.77 31.68
CA SER A 10 -15.50 -4.95 30.32
C SER A 10 -16.57 -4.45 29.35
N ILE A 11 -16.19 -3.57 28.43
CA ILE A 11 -17.05 -3.14 27.33
C ILE A 11 -17.30 -4.39 26.47
N GLN A 12 -18.49 -4.98 26.57
CA GLN A 12 -18.81 -6.25 25.91
C GLN A 12 -19.29 -6.09 24.46
N SER A 13 -19.47 -4.86 23.97
CA SER A 13 -19.87 -4.65 22.57
C SER A 13 -19.51 -3.25 22.06
N ARG A 14 -19.31 -3.14 20.74
CA ARG A 14 -19.13 -1.85 20.01
C ARG A 14 -20.29 -0.88 20.27
N ARG A 15 -21.48 -1.39 20.58
CA ARG A 15 -22.70 -0.62 20.85
C ARG A 15 -22.64 0.13 22.20
N ASP A 16 -21.94 -0.43 23.18
CA ASP A 16 -21.77 0.19 24.49
C ASP A 16 -20.74 1.32 24.46
N PHE A 17 -19.76 1.23 23.59
CA PHE A 17 -18.78 2.29 23.33
C PHE A 17 -19.45 3.56 22.77
N CYS A 18 -20.36 3.44 21.81
CA CYS A 18 -21.07 4.59 21.23
C CYS A 18 -21.98 5.30 22.25
N LYS A 19 -22.54 4.58 23.21
CA LYS A 19 -23.30 5.17 24.31
C LYS A 19 -22.44 5.95 25.30
N TRP A 20 -21.20 5.49 25.47
CA TRP A 20 -20.23 6.14 26.37
C TRP A 20 -19.70 7.46 25.80
N MET A 21 -19.49 7.54 24.49
CA MET A 21 -19.03 8.77 23.80
C MET A 21 -20.08 9.90 23.84
N GLY A 22 -21.37 9.60 23.99
CA GLY A 22 -22.44 10.62 24.10
C GLY A 22 -22.44 11.36 25.42
N LEU A 23 -21.67 10.96 26.44
CA LEU A 23 -21.64 11.54 27.77
C LEU A 23 -20.34 12.29 28.12
N ALA A 24 -19.36 12.32 27.25
CA ALA A 24 -18.03 12.93 27.51
C ALA A 24 -17.86 14.32 26.87
N THR A 25 -18.86 15.17 26.86
CA THR A 25 -18.67 16.61 26.62
C THR A 25 -18.50 17.32 27.97
N LEU A 26 -17.44 17.01 28.69
CA LEU A 26 -16.95 17.82 29.80
C LEU A 26 -15.56 18.34 29.42
N SER A 27 -15.53 19.66 29.15
CA SER A 27 -14.36 20.48 28.98
C SER A 27 -13.36 20.27 30.12
N ALA A 28 -12.36 19.42 29.87
CA ALA A 28 -11.14 19.43 30.67
C ALA A 28 -10.15 20.35 29.97
N SER A 29 -10.02 21.58 30.47
CA SER A 29 -8.88 22.45 30.19
C SER A 29 -7.64 21.79 30.80
N MET A 30 -6.92 20.98 30.02
CA MET A 30 -5.58 20.56 30.40
C MET A 30 -4.65 21.76 30.28
N PRO A 31 -3.83 22.08 31.29
CA PRO A 31 -2.81 23.07 31.15
C PRO A 31 -1.84 22.59 30.05
N LEU A 32 -1.60 23.44 29.04
CA LEU A 32 -0.55 23.27 28.07
C LEU A 32 0.78 23.22 28.83
N TRP A 33 1.31 22.02 29.03
CA TRP A 33 2.65 21.83 29.57
C TRP A 33 3.63 22.24 28.45
N THR A 34 4.05 23.49 28.48
CA THR A 34 5.21 23.92 27.67
C THR A 34 6.45 23.46 28.40
N PRO A 35 7.21 22.50 27.91
CA PRO A 35 8.48 22.16 28.52
C PRO A 35 9.40 23.39 28.46
N PRO A 36 10.21 23.66 29.50
CA PRO A 36 11.14 24.76 29.47
C PRO A 36 12.12 24.56 28.32
N VAL A 37 12.20 25.55 27.42
CA VAL A 37 13.18 25.60 26.34
C VAL A 37 14.58 25.79 26.96
N LEU A 38 15.15 24.71 27.41
CA LEU A 38 16.59 24.56 27.61
C LEU A 38 17.14 23.73 26.45
N ALA A 39 16.98 24.22 25.25
CA ALA A 39 17.69 23.71 24.10
C ALA A 39 19.13 24.25 24.18
N ASN A 40 20.04 23.44 24.72
CA ASN A 40 21.45 23.71 24.56
C ASN A 40 21.78 23.79 23.07
N SER A 41 22.24 24.94 22.63
CA SER A 41 22.55 25.30 21.24
C SER A 41 23.61 24.41 20.56
N ILE A 42 24.17 23.44 21.25
CA ILE A 42 25.21 22.53 20.74
C ILE A 42 24.59 21.32 20.00
N SER A 43 23.48 20.76 20.50
CA SER A 43 22.87 19.58 19.87
C SER A 43 22.11 19.91 18.59
N SER A 44 21.59 21.12 18.45
CA SER A 44 20.84 21.55 17.24
C SER A 44 21.71 21.62 15.98
N LYS A 45 23.00 21.94 16.10
CA LYS A 45 23.91 22.06 14.96
C LYS A 45 24.23 20.73 14.28
N TRP A 46 24.25 19.62 15.02
CA TRP A 46 24.60 18.30 14.48
C TRP A 46 23.50 17.75 13.56
N LEU A 47 22.25 18.02 13.88
CA LEU A 47 21.09 17.61 13.11
C LEU A 47 20.70 18.60 12.01
N THR A 48 21.52 19.66 11.78
CA THR A 48 21.28 20.59 10.68
C THR A 48 21.51 19.91 9.34
N ILE A 49 20.55 20.00 8.45
CA ILE A 49 20.63 19.49 7.08
C ILE A 49 21.65 20.31 6.31
N GLU A 50 22.74 19.65 5.87
CA GLU A 50 23.82 20.27 5.09
C GLU A 50 23.47 20.29 3.61
N SER A 51 23.04 19.13 3.09
CA SER A 51 22.67 18.96 1.68
C SER A 51 21.66 17.83 1.50
N ILE A 52 20.95 17.88 0.38
CA ILE A 52 20.01 16.84 -0.05
C ILE A 52 20.34 16.52 -1.50
N GLU A 53 20.75 15.26 -1.75
CA GLU A 53 20.93 14.72 -3.09
C GLU A 53 19.67 13.97 -3.51
N ARG A 54 19.30 14.08 -4.80
CA ARG A 54 18.16 13.38 -5.38
C ARG A 54 18.62 12.57 -6.57
N VAL A 55 18.25 11.31 -6.62
CA VAL A 55 18.60 10.39 -7.69
C VAL A 55 17.32 9.72 -8.19
N THR A 56 17.00 9.93 -9.46
CA THR A 56 15.91 9.20 -10.12
C THR A 56 16.43 7.87 -10.64
N LEU A 57 15.66 6.83 -10.40
CA LEU A 57 15.97 5.47 -10.77
C LEU A 57 14.88 4.87 -11.66
N ASN A 58 15.28 4.01 -12.58
CA ASN A 58 14.40 3.10 -13.31
C ASN A 58 14.75 1.68 -12.89
N VAL A 59 14.02 1.12 -11.93
CA VAL A 59 14.25 -0.23 -11.40
C VAL A 59 13.33 -1.20 -12.13
N PRO A 60 13.86 -2.11 -12.96
CA PRO A 60 13.04 -3.04 -13.73
C PRO A 60 12.23 -3.97 -12.86
N PHE A 61 11.04 -4.35 -13.33
CA PHE A 61 10.27 -5.43 -12.74
C PHE A 61 10.86 -6.80 -13.05
N ARG A 62 10.57 -7.80 -12.22
CA ARG A 62 10.74 -9.23 -12.54
C ARG A 62 9.79 -9.61 -13.71
N ASP A 63 10.03 -10.73 -14.37
CA ASP A 63 9.33 -11.10 -15.60
C ASP A 63 7.80 -11.16 -15.50
N ILE A 64 7.24 -11.84 -14.47
CA ILE A 64 5.78 -11.90 -14.29
C ILE A 64 5.20 -10.52 -13.94
N PRO A 65 5.73 -9.80 -12.94
CA PRO A 65 5.33 -8.42 -12.70
C PRO A 65 5.45 -7.52 -13.92
N ALA A 66 6.51 -7.63 -14.72
CA ALA A 66 6.70 -6.77 -15.90
C ALA A 66 5.53 -6.87 -16.88
N ARG A 67 5.09 -8.09 -17.24
CA ARG A 67 3.95 -8.26 -18.15
C ARG A 67 2.59 -7.98 -17.50
N ALA A 68 2.48 -8.08 -16.17
CA ALA A 68 1.29 -7.69 -15.44
C ALA A 68 1.15 -6.16 -15.38
N MET A 69 2.21 -5.47 -14.89
CA MET A 69 2.25 -4.02 -14.73
C MET A 69 2.16 -3.26 -16.06
N ALA A 70 2.66 -3.85 -17.14
CA ALA A 70 2.60 -3.26 -18.48
C ALA A 70 1.17 -2.93 -18.94
N LYS A 71 0.15 -3.61 -18.42
CA LYS A 71 -1.25 -3.36 -18.78
C LYS A 71 -1.77 -2.05 -18.17
N GLU A 72 -1.51 -1.79 -16.90
CA GLU A 72 -2.13 -0.69 -16.14
C GLU A 72 -1.14 0.39 -15.70
N VAL A 73 -0.03 0.00 -15.08
CA VAL A 73 0.86 0.91 -14.35
C VAL A 73 2.37 0.70 -14.67
N PRO A 74 2.76 0.73 -15.95
CA PRO A 74 4.15 0.50 -16.35
C PRO A 74 5.15 1.51 -15.75
N HIS A 75 4.69 2.70 -15.40
CA HIS A 75 5.50 3.78 -14.85
C HIS A 75 5.97 3.56 -13.40
N TRP A 76 5.51 2.51 -12.71
CA TRP A 76 5.95 2.21 -11.34
C TRP A 76 7.41 1.75 -11.27
N VAL A 77 8.09 1.59 -12.40
CA VAL A 77 9.55 1.38 -12.44
C VAL A 77 10.35 2.61 -11.99
N TYR A 78 9.73 3.80 -11.99
CA TYR A 78 10.41 5.05 -11.64
C TYR A 78 10.26 5.37 -10.15
N SER A 79 11.41 5.44 -9.46
CA SER A 79 11.53 5.87 -8.07
C SER A 79 12.52 7.03 -7.95
N GLU A 80 12.36 7.86 -6.94
CA GLU A 80 13.33 8.90 -6.57
C GLU A 80 13.87 8.61 -5.18
N VAL A 81 15.17 8.42 -5.06
CA VAL A 81 15.89 8.28 -3.79
C VAL A 81 16.45 9.62 -3.38
N LEU A 82 16.20 10.02 -2.14
CA LEU A 82 16.78 11.20 -1.51
C LEU A 82 17.84 10.75 -0.49
N GLN A 83 19.00 11.39 -0.52
CA GLN A 83 20.04 11.22 0.48
C GLN A 83 20.24 12.56 1.21
N VAL A 84 19.96 12.58 2.50
CA VAL A 84 20.07 13.77 3.37
C VAL A 84 21.36 13.67 4.16
N LYS A 85 22.30 14.58 3.89
CA LYS A 85 23.52 14.72 4.67
C LYS A 85 23.34 15.75 5.76
N LEU A 86 23.63 15.39 6.99
CA LEU A 86 23.65 16.29 8.12
C LEU A 86 25.05 16.90 8.34
N LYS A 87 25.14 18.04 9.02
CA LYS A 87 26.44 18.67 9.40
C LYS A 87 27.31 17.78 10.29
N SER A 88 26.73 16.79 10.95
CA SER A 88 27.47 15.72 11.64
C SER A 88 28.22 14.78 10.70
N GLY A 89 27.95 14.82 9.40
CA GLY A 89 28.44 13.86 8.41
C GLY A 89 27.55 12.63 8.23
N VAL A 90 26.55 12.43 9.09
CA VAL A 90 25.59 11.32 8.95
C VAL A 90 24.74 11.51 7.69
N ILE A 91 24.49 10.41 6.96
CA ILE A 91 23.65 10.38 5.78
C ILE A 91 22.46 9.46 6.03
N GLY A 92 21.26 10.02 5.89
CA GLY A 92 20.01 9.26 5.84
C GLY A 92 19.48 9.17 4.43
N PHE A 93 18.71 8.14 4.13
CA PHE A 93 18.11 7.94 2.82
C PHE A 93 16.64 7.56 2.89
N GLY A 94 15.92 7.88 1.82
CA GLY A 94 14.51 7.53 1.67
C GLY A 94 14.11 7.55 0.20
N GLU A 95 12.94 7.01 -0.10
CA GLU A 95 12.46 6.95 -1.48
C GLU A 95 11.00 7.39 -1.62
N THR A 96 10.66 7.84 -2.83
CA THR A 96 9.28 8.04 -3.28
C THR A 96 9.13 7.42 -4.65
N MET A 97 8.10 6.60 -4.84
CA MET A 97 7.70 6.15 -6.16
C MET A 97 7.10 7.33 -6.93
N LEU A 98 7.71 7.65 -8.08
CA LEU A 98 7.23 8.75 -8.92
C LEU A 98 5.87 8.42 -9.55
N PHE A 99 5.04 9.44 -9.73
CA PHE A 99 3.72 9.33 -10.37
C PHE A 99 2.73 8.40 -9.66
N TYR A 100 2.97 8.09 -8.39
CA TYR A 100 2.04 7.40 -7.51
C TYR A 100 1.28 8.39 -6.61
N THR A 101 0.35 7.89 -5.81
CA THR A 101 -0.50 8.71 -4.93
C THR A 101 0.25 9.45 -3.82
N TRP A 102 1.48 9.05 -3.53
CA TRP A 102 2.30 9.66 -2.50
C TRP A 102 2.95 10.93 -3.02
N LYS A 103 2.96 11.97 -2.20
CA LYS A 103 3.62 13.23 -2.56
C LYS A 103 5.10 12.99 -2.83
N THR A 104 5.56 13.40 -4.00
CA THR A 104 6.99 13.59 -4.28
C THR A 104 7.47 14.85 -3.56
N THR A 105 8.73 14.86 -3.15
CA THR A 105 9.37 16.06 -2.56
C THR A 105 9.55 17.12 -3.64
N SER A 106 9.04 18.32 -3.43
CA SER A 106 9.23 19.44 -4.37
C SER A 106 10.59 20.12 -4.19
N ASP A 107 11.02 20.88 -5.20
CA ASP A 107 12.28 21.64 -5.14
C ASP A 107 12.22 22.75 -4.07
N GLU A 108 11.04 23.31 -3.85
CA GLU A 108 10.80 24.33 -2.81
C GLU A 108 11.00 23.75 -1.41
N VAL A 109 10.46 22.56 -1.17
CA VAL A 109 10.62 21.85 0.11
C VAL A 109 12.08 21.47 0.35
N VAL A 110 12.81 21.03 -0.68
CA VAL A 110 14.26 20.77 -0.57
C VAL A 110 15.03 22.03 -0.20
N LYS A 111 14.76 23.16 -0.86
CA LYS A 111 15.40 24.45 -0.56
C LYS A 111 15.08 24.91 0.86
N GLU A 112 13.83 24.78 1.29
CA GLU A 112 13.40 25.11 2.65
C GLU A 112 14.10 24.26 3.71
N ALA A 113 14.29 22.97 3.44
CA ALA A 113 14.86 22.00 4.40
C ALA A 113 16.36 22.23 4.66
N ILE A 114 17.13 22.65 3.66
CA ILE A 114 18.57 22.91 3.83
C ILE A 114 18.81 24.00 4.88
N GLY A 115 19.69 23.72 5.83
CA GLY A 115 19.97 24.61 6.96
C GLY A 115 19.01 24.48 8.14
N LYS A 116 17.93 23.72 8.02
CA LYS A 116 16.99 23.45 9.11
C LYS A 116 17.44 22.24 9.94
N ASN A 117 16.84 22.08 11.10
CA ASN A 117 17.05 20.92 11.96
C ASN A 117 16.19 19.74 11.49
N ALA A 118 16.82 18.61 11.19
CA ALA A 118 16.13 17.42 10.69
C ALA A 118 15.09 16.87 11.68
N ALA A 119 15.37 16.89 12.99
CA ALA A 119 14.44 16.42 14.01
C ALA A 119 13.19 17.30 14.17
N GLU A 120 13.29 18.59 13.87
CA GLU A 120 12.14 19.50 13.88
C GLU A 120 11.26 19.33 12.65
N MET A 121 11.85 18.87 11.54
CA MET A 121 11.15 18.74 10.27
C MET A 121 10.54 17.35 10.03
N MET A 122 11.16 16.28 10.49
CA MET A 122 10.85 14.90 10.08
C MET A 122 9.37 14.50 10.24
N TRP A 123 8.63 15.14 11.15
CA TRP A 123 7.20 14.86 11.39
C TRP A 123 6.25 15.65 10.47
N ARG A 124 6.75 16.53 9.62
CA ARG A 124 5.90 17.28 8.68
C ARG A 124 5.42 16.36 7.56
N ASP A 125 4.12 16.33 7.34
CA ASP A 125 3.47 15.49 6.33
C ASP A 125 3.49 16.09 4.91
N ASP A 126 3.98 17.32 4.75
CA ASP A 126 4.09 18.02 3.45
C ASP A 126 5.46 17.83 2.76
N LEU A 127 6.41 17.14 3.40
CA LEU A 127 7.77 16.96 2.89
C LEU A 127 7.86 16.08 1.63
N GLY A 128 6.87 15.23 1.41
CA GLY A 128 6.98 14.09 0.49
C GLY A 128 7.65 12.89 1.16
N ALA A 129 7.26 11.68 0.72
CA ALA A 129 7.66 10.42 1.38
C ALA A 129 9.18 10.26 1.46
N GLY A 130 9.89 10.46 0.34
CA GLY A 130 11.35 10.26 0.28
C GLY A 130 12.11 11.14 1.25
N LEU A 131 11.78 12.42 1.36
CA LEU A 131 12.45 13.31 2.30
C LEU A 131 12.08 12.97 3.75
N GLN A 132 10.81 12.66 4.03
CA GLN A 132 10.39 12.28 5.38
C GLN A 132 11.14 11.04 5.87
N ILE A 133 11.20 9.97 5.06
CA ILE A 133 11.92 8.74 5.37
C ILE A 133 13.41 9.04 5.60
N ALA A 134 14.06 9.81 4.71
CA ALA A 134 15.46 10.16 4.81
C ALA A 134 15.80 10.97 6.09
N LEU A 135 14.90 11.85 6.52
CA LEU A 135 15.08 12.61 7.76
C LEU A 135 14.98 11.72 9.00
N PHE A 136 13.99 10.82 9.05
CA PHE A 136 13.89 9.85 10.13
C PHE A 136 15.12 8.94 10.19
N ASP A 137 15.60 8.45 9.05
CA ASP A 137 16.81 7.62 8.95
C ASP A 137 18.04 8.38 9.45
N ALA A 138 18.24 9.63 9.00
CA ALA A 138 19.37 10.47 9.40
C ALA A 138 19.37 10.79 10.90
N VAL A 139 18.20 11.17 11.46
CA VAL A 139 18.05 11.47 12.88
C VAL A 139 18.28 10.21 13.72
N ALA A 140 17.68 9.09 13.35
CA ALA A 140 17.82 7.83 14.04
C ALA A 140 19.30 7.34 14.05
N LYS A 141 19.99 7.42 12.90
CA LYS A 141 21.44 7.12 12.81
C LYS A 141 22.28 8.05 13.68
N SER A 142 21.96 9.35 13.71
CA SER A 142 22.68 10.32 14.55
C SER A 142 22.52 10.07 16.05
N LEU A 143 21.41 9.46 16.45
CA LEU A 143 21.12 9.07 17.84
C LEU A 143 21.52 7.62 18.13
N GLU A 144 22.07 6.90 17.16
CA GLU A 144 22.42 5.47 17.26
C GLU A 144 21.23 4.58 17.68
N VAL A 145 20.01 4.93 17.24
CA VAL A 145 18.78 4.18 17.53
C VAL A 145 18.09 3.75 16.22
N PRO A 146 17.29 2.67 16.23
CA PRO A 146 16.44 2.33 15.09
C PRO A 146 15.29 3.33 14.93
N VAL A 147 14.79 3.50 13.72
CA VAL A 147 13.68 4.44 13.42
C VAL A 147 12.47 4.19 14.32
N HIS A 148 12.11 2.93 14.61
CA HIS A 148 10.96 2.65 15.48
C HIS A 148 11.06 3.33 16.87
N ALA A 149 12.27 3.56 17.40
CA ALA A 149 12.46 4.23 18.68
C ALA A 149 12.07 5.73 18.64
N LEU A 150 12.08 6.36 17.45
CA LEU A 150 11.56 7.72 17.24
C LEU A 150 10.04 7.75 17.07
N LEU A 151 9.42 6.62 16.68
CA LEU A 151 7.98 6.50 16.48
C LEU A 151 7.25 6.15 17.77
N GLY A 152 7.85 5.37 18.65
CA GLY A 152 7.26 4.95 19.91
C GLY A 152 7.83 3.66 20.48
N THR A 153 7.17 3.10 21.46
CA THR A 153 7.58 1.82 22.04
C THR A 153 7.34 0.68 21.05
N LYS A 154 8.40 -0.10 20.75
CA LYS A 154 8.28 -1.33 19.97
C LYS A 154 7.44 -2.35 20.73
N ILE A 155 6.31 -2.76 20.15
CA ILE A 155 5.38 -3.74 20.73
C ILE A 155 5.42 -5.08 19.98
N TYR A 156 5.86 -5.08 18.71
CA TYR A 156 6.05 -6.28 17.91
C TYR A 156 7.50 -6.40 17.45
N ASN A 157 8.09 -7.59 17.59
CA ASN A 157 9.44 -7.88 17.09
C ASN A 157 9.45 -8.28 15.63
N GLU A 158 8.29 -8.67 15.09
CA GLU A 158 8.08 -9.08 13.72
C GLU A 158 6.77 -8.49 13.21
N THR A 159 6.72 -8.15 11.93
CA THR A 159 5.53 -7.65 11.26
C THR A 159 5.13 -8.57 10.10
N PRO A 160 3.83 -8.87 9.92
CA PRO A 160 3.37 -9.67 8.80
C PRO A 160 3.49 -8.90 7.49
N LEU A 161 3.94 -9.58 6.43
CA LEU A 161 4.08 -9.04 5.08
C LEU A 161 3.29 -9.85 4.07
N SER A 162 2.70 -9.15 3.10
CA SER A 162 2.02 -9.72 1.95
C SER A 162 2.87 -9.58 0.68
N TRP A 163 2.89 -10.62 -0.13
CA TRP A 163 3.28 -10.51 -1.53
C TRP A 163 2.21 -9.77 -2.30
N TRP A 164 2.54 -9.16 -3.44
CA TRP A 164 1.57 -8.41 -4.22
C TRP A 164 1.81 -8.55 -5.73
N ASN A 165 0.75 -8.67 -6.51
CA ASN A 165 0.79 -8.49 -7.96
C ASN A 165 -0.59 -8.04 -8.47
N ILE A 166 -0.66 -7.61 -9.72
CA ILE A 166 -1.85 -7.09 -10.38
C ILE A 166 -2.04 -7.76 -11.75
N ASP A 167 -3.29 -7.93 -12.18
CA ASP A 167 -3.65 -8.26 -13.57
C ASP A 167 -2.90 -9.48 -14.13
N THR A 168 -2.74 -10.50 -13.30
CA THR A 168 -2.10 -11.78 -13.66
C THR A 168 -3.07 -12.72 -14.36
N SER A 169 -2.55 -13.52 -15.32
CA SER A 169 -3.27 -14.71 -15.77
C SER A 169 -3.39 -15.72 -14.62
N PRO A 170 -4.27 -16.72 -14.70
CA PRO A 170 -4.34 -17.79 -13.70
C PRO A 170 -2.99 -18.50 -13.47
N GLU A 171 -2.23 -18.75 -14.54
CA GLU A 171 -0.90 -19.37 -14.49
C GLU A 171 0.13 -18.48 -13.79
N ASP A 172 0.13 -17.19 -14.13
CA ASP A 172 1.01 -16.20 -13.53
C ASP A 172 0.69 -15.99 -12.04
N MET A 173 -0.59 -15.96 -11.67
CA MET A 173 -0.99 -15.88 -10.26
C MET A 173 -0.52 -17.10 -9.47
N ALA A 174 -0.72 -18.29 -10.00
CA ALA A 174 -0.27 -19.54 -9.36
C ALA A 174 1.28 -19.55 -9.22
N ALA A 175 2.02 -19.13 -10.25
CA ALA A 175 3.48 -19.04 -10.20
C ALA A 175 3.96 -18.03 -9.14
N GLU A 176 3.34 -16.84 -9.05
CA GLU A 176 3.66 -15.83 -8.03
C GLU A 176 3.28 -16.30 -6.62
N CYS A 177 2.13 -16.95 -6.42
CA CYS A 177 1.76 -17.53 -5.12
C CYS A 177 2.77 -18.60 -4.68
N LYS A 178 3.17 -19.50 -5.59
CA LYS A 178 4.18 -20.53 -5.32
C LYS A 178 5.53 -19.89 -4.94
N LEU A 179 5.97 -18.89 -5.68
CA LEU A 179 7.22 -18.18 -5.39
C LEU A 179 7.14 -17.43 -4.05
N ALA A 180 6.03 -16.76 -3.77
CA ALA A 180 5.81 -16.07 -2.50
C ALA A 180 5.93 -17.04 -1.32
N HIS A 181 5.26 -18.21 -1.41
CA HIS A 181 5.34 -19.25 -0.38
C HIS A 181 6.78 -19.79 -0.20
N GLN A 182 7.50 -20.03 -1.30
CA GLN A 182 8.91 -20.44 -1.26
C GLN A 182 9.83 -19.39 -0.62
N GLN A 183 9.48 -18.11 -0.74
CA GLN A 183 10.18 -16.99 -0.12
C GLN A 183 9.73 -16.72 1.33
N GLY A 184 8.90 -17.60 1.90
CA GLY A 184 8.47 -17.53 3.29
C GLY A 184 7.24 -16.66 3.55
N TYR A 185 6.59 -16.11 2.53
CA TYR A 185 5.33 -15.38 2.68
C TYR A 185 4.16 -16.34 2.91
N LEU A 186 3.19 -15.90 3.69
CA LEU A 186 1.92 -16.58 3.93
C LEU A 186 0.69 -15.74 3.54
N ALA A 187 0.92 -14.63 2.86
CA ALA A 187 -0.13 -13.77 2.33
C ALA A 187 0.23 -13.26 0.93
N TYR A 188 -0.77 -13.20 0.07
CA TYR A 188 -0.68 -12.69 -1.29
C TYR A 188 -1.87 -11.78 -1.56
N LYS A 189 -1.62 -10.53 -1.89
CA LYS A 189 -2.64 -9.59 -2.31
C LYS A 189 -2.70 -9.50 -3.83
N THR A 190 -3.89 -9.65 -4.40
CA THR A 190 -4.15 -9.53 -5.83
C THR A 190 -5.31 -8.58 -6.12
N LYS A 191 -5.76 -8.54 -7.37
CA LYS A 191 -6.88 -7.72 -7.82
C LYS A 191 -8.03 -8.59 -8.34
N GLY A 192 -9.25 -8.27 -7.93
CA GLY A 192 -10.48 -8.89 -8.44
C GLY A 192 -10.98 -8.15 -9.68
N ARG A 193 -10.68 -8.69 -10.88
CA ARG A 193 -10.93 -8.01 -12.16
C ARG A 193 -11.92 -8.75 -13.02
N PRO A 194 -13.01 -8.11 -13.53
CA PRO A 194 -13.97 -8.77 -14.43
C PRO A 194 -13.40 -9.12 -15.81
N TRP A 195 -12.22 -8.61 -16.15
CA TRP A 195 -11.51 -8.96 -17.38
C TRP A 195 -10.49 -10.09 -17.23
N PHE A 196 -10.56 -10.83 -16.11
CA PHE A 196 -9.85 -12.09 -15.88
C PHE A 196 -10.80 -13.13 -15.31
N ASP A 197 -10.49 -14.41 -15.54
CA ASP A 197 -11.19 -15.53 -14.90
C ASP A 197 -10.73 -15.70 -13.44
N LEU A 198 -11.48 -15.11 -12.51
CA LEU A 198 -11.14 -15.17 -11.08
C LEU A 198 -11.23 -16.59 -10.52
N TRP A 199 -12.13 -17.42 -11.04
CA TRP A 199 -12.28 -18.80 -10.59
C TRP A 199 -11.06 -19.63 -10.98
N ALA A 200 -10.59 -19.50 -12.22
CA ALA A 200 -9.36 -20.14 -12.68
C ALA A 200 -8.13 -19.62 -11.91
N GLN A 201 -8.06 -18.33 -11.60
CA GLN A 201 -6.99 -17.76 -10.76
C GLN A 201 -6.98 -18.42 -9.37
N MET A 202 -8.12 -18.47 -8.67
CA MET A 202 -8.21 -19.07 -7.34
C MET A 202 -7.98 -20.57 -7.37
N GLU A 203 -8.53 -21.28 -8.35
CA GLU A 203 -8.35 -22.73 -8.49
C GLU A 203 -6.87 -23.09 -8.71
N GLN A 204 -6.17 -22.39 -9.60
CA GLN A 204 -4.76 -22.69 -9.88
C GLN A 204 -3.85 -22.28 -8.72
N ALA A 205 -4.10 -21.12 -8.10
CA ALA A 205 -3.34 -20.66 -6.94
C ALA A 205 -3.52 -21.63 -5.74
N SER A 206 -4.75 -22.03 -5.43
CA SER A 206 -5.04 -22.93 -4.29
C SER A 206 -4.40 -24.32 -4.41
N LYS A 207 -4.07 -24.79 -5.64
CA LYS A 207 -3.39 -26.06 -5.87
C LYS A 207 -1.88 -26.02 -5.54
N VAL A 208 -1.28 -24.85 -5.50
CA VAL A 208 0.19 -24.69 -5.37
C VAL A 208 0.63 -24.11 -4.04
N VAL A 209 -0.31 -23.70 -3.19
CA VAL A 209 -0.06 -23.20 -1.83
C VAL A 209 -0.95 -23.90 -0.81
N PRO A 210 -0.51 -24.02 0.47
CA PRO A 210 -1.28 -24.69 1.50
C PRO A 210 -2.46 -23.80 1.99
N PRO A 211 -3.41 -24.38 2.78
CA PRO A 211 -4.59 -23.66 3.28
C PRO A 211 -4.29 -22.45 4.17
N GLU A 212 -3.16 -22.43 4.85
CA GLU A 212 -2.70 -21.32 5.70
C GLU A 212 -2.14 -20.14 4.91
N PHE A 213 -1.79 -20.33 3.63
CA PHE A 213 -1.43 -19.24 2.74
C PHE A 213 -2.69 -18.45 2.35
N LYS A 214 -2.73 -17.17 2.67
CA LYS A 214 -3.92 -16.33 2.51
C LYS A 214 -3.84 -15.48 1.24
N ILE A 215 -5.00 -15.32 0.61
CA ILE A 215 -5.18 -14.53 -0.60
C ILE A 215 -6.19 -13.43 -0.32
N ASP A 216 -5.71 -12.19 -0.40
CA ASP A 216 -6.50 -10.98 -0.27
C ASP A 216 -6.79 -10.43 -1.65
N MET A 217 -8.05 -10.12 -1.97
CA MET A 217 -8.45 -9.68 -3.30
C MET A 217 -9.06 -8.28 -3.24
N ASP A 218 -8.40 -7.34 -3.93
CA ASP A 218 -8.86 -5.97 -4.06
C ASP A 218 -9.67 -5.79 -5.35
N PHE A 219 -10.95 -5.55 -5.19
CA PHE A 219 -11.86 -5.35 -6.32
C PHE A 219 -11.81 -3.93 -6.88
N ASN A 220 -11.34 -2.94 -6.13
CA ASN A 220 -11.39 -1.53 -6.56
C ASN A 220 -12.77 -1.14 -7.13
N ASP A 221 -13.84 -1.43 -6.41
CA ASP A 221 -15.25 -1.15 -6.73
C ASP A 221 -15.87 -2.00 -7.88
N THR A 222 -15.14 -2.94 -8.48
CA THR A 222 -15.59 -3.66 -9.68
C THR A 222 -16.80 -4.57 -9.48
N LEU A 223 -17.17 -4.88 -8.23
CA LEU A 223 -18.42 -5.59 -7.93
C LEU A 223 -19.65 -4.66 -7.95
N LEU A 224 -19.47 -3.35 -8.12
CA LEU A 224 -20.43 -2.29 -8.35
C LEU A 224 -21.39 -2.04 -7.18
N ASP A 225 -22.08 -3.05 -6.69
CA ASP A 225 -23.00 -2.99 -5.55
C ASP A 225 -23.07 -4.32 -4.80
N ALA A 226 -23.64 -4.32 -3.60
CA ALA A 226 -23.73 -5.50 -2.75
C ALA A 226 -24.64 -6.60 -3.32
N GLU A 227 -25.67 -6.25 -4.08
CA GLU A 227 -26.59 -7.22 -4.66
C GLU A 227 -25.92 -8.09 -5.72
N ARG A 228 -25.08 -7.47 -6.55
CA ARG A 228 -24.29 -8.15 -7.57
C ARG A 228 -23.06 -8.83 -6.98
N GLY A 229 -22.39 -8.18 -6.04
CA GLY A 229 -21.10 -8.63 -5.48
C GLY A 229 -21.22 -9.85 -4.57
N ILE A 230 -22.22 -9.89 -3.68
CA ILE A 230 -22.39 -10.98 -2.73
C ILE A 230 -22.47 -12.37 -3.39
N PRO A 231 -23.25 -12.57 -4.47
CA PRO A 231 -23.28 -13.85 -5.19
C PRO A 231 -21.92 -14.27 -5.76
N ILE A 232 -21.10 -13.31 -6.22
CA ILE A 232 -19.72 -13.59 -6.70
C ILE A 232 -18.82 -13.99 -5.52
N LEU A 233 -18.79 -13.18 -4.46
CA LEU A 233 -17.92 -13.41 -3.30
C LEU A 233 -18.21 -14.76 -2.62
N LYS A 234 -19.49 -15.15 -2.50
CA LYS A 234 -19.89 -16.45 -1.94
C LYS A 234 -19.31 -17.66 -2.66
N GLN A 235 -19.04 -17.52 -3.97
CA GLN A 235 -18.45 -18.62 -4.75
C GLN A 235 -17.00 -18.91 -4.38
N PHE A 236 -16.31 -17.96 -3.72
CA PHE A 236 -14.92 -18.13 -3.31
C PHE A 236 -14.76 -18.57 -1.85
N GLU A 237 -15.83 -18.52 -1.02
CA GLU A 237 -15.74 -18.85 0.40
C GLU A 237 -15.44 -20.34 0.72
N HIS A 238 -15.45 -21.22 -0.27
CA HIS A 238 -15.04 -22.61 -0.10
C HIS A 238 -13.51 -22.79 -0.17
N TYR A 239 -12.76 -21.79 -0.67
CA TYR A 239 -11.30 -21.81 -0.66
C TYR A 239 -10.81 -21.36 0.71
N PRO A 240 -10.07 -22.20 1.45
CA PRO A 240 -9.54 -21.82 2.76
C PRO A 240 -8.47 -20.75 2.70
N GLN A 241 -7.91 -20.47 1.50
CA GLN A 241 -6.94 -19.41 1.25
C GLN A 241 -7.56 -18.02 1.24
N VAL A 242 -8.85 -17.88 0.93
CA VAL A 242 -9.52 -16.56 0.93
C VAL A 242 -9.55 -15.98 2.35
N ASP A 243 -9.12 -14.72 2.52
CA ASP A 243 -9.10 -14.05 3.82
C ASP A 243 -9.76 -12.67 3.80
N ILE A 244 -9.37 -11.78 2.87
CA ILE A 244 -9.85 -10.38 2.88
C ILE A 244 -10.32 -9.96 1.49
N TRP A 245 -11.50 -9.34 1.45
CA TRP A 245 -12.02 -8.59 0.31
C TRP A 245 -11.73 -7.10 0.51
N GLU A 246 -10.85 -6.52 -0.29
CA GLU A 246 -10.59 -5.08 -0.26
C GLU A 246 -11.49 -4.36 -1.25
N THR A 247 -12.16 -3.30 -0.78
CA THR A 247 -12.96 -2.40 -1.62
C THR A 247 -13.83 -3.15 -2.64
N PRO A 248 -14.70 -4.08 -2.18
CA PRO A 248 -15.51 -4.88 -3.10
C PRO A 248 -16.44 -4.03 -3.95
N ILE A 249 -17.05 -3.03 -3.35
CA ILE A 249 -17.96 -2.05 -3.97
C ILE A 249 -17.53 -0.63 -3.58
N PRO A 250 -18.10 0.43 -4.19
CA PRO A 250 -17.78 1.81 -3.81
C PRO A 250 -17.84 2.02 -2.31
N GLN A 251 -16.78 2.57 -1.73
CA GLN A 251 -16.69 2.80 -0.29
C GLN A 251 -17.75 3.76 0.23
N SER A 252 -18.29 4.63 -0.64
CA SER A 252 -19.40 5.54 -0.33
C SER A 252 -20.73 4.82 -0.08
N ASP A 253 -20.89 3.58 -0.58
CA ASP A 253 -22.05 2.74 -0.25
C ASP A 253 -21.85 2.04 1.10
N ILE A 254 -22.02 2.81 2.16
CA ILE A 254 -21.85 2.33 3.55
C ILE A 254 -22.81 1.17 3.87
N ALA A 255 -24.06 1.26 3.41
CA ALA A 255 -25.06 0.22 3.67
C ALA A 255 -24.73 -1.08 2.94
N GLY A 256 -24.32 -0.99 1.67
CA GLY A 256 -23.86 -2.13 0.86
C GLY A 256 -22.64 -2.81 1.46
N ASN A 257 -21.61 -2.04 1.86
CA ASN A 257 -20.42 -2.59 2.52
C ASN A 257 -20.77 -3.25 3.87
N SER A 258 -21.61 -2.61 4.70
CA SER A 258 -22.10 -3.20 5.95
C SER A 258 -22.88 -4.51 5.72
N ARG A 259 -23.61 -4.62 4.61
CA ARG A 259 -24.30 -5.85 4.22
C ARG A 259 -23.28 -6.94 3.83
N ILE A 260 -22.24 -6.62 3.05
CA ILE A 260 -21.18 -7.57 2.67
C ILE A 260 -20.50 -8.08 3.95
N VAL A 261 -20.09 -7.20 4.88
CA VAL A 261 -19.49 -7.61 6.18
C VAL A 261 -20.37 -8.62 6.93
N LYS A 262 -21.70 -8.43 6.92
CA LYS A 262 -22.62 -9.32 7.64
C LYS A 262 -22.84 -10.67 6.95
N GLU A 263 -22.77 -10.70 5.62
CA GLU A 263 -23.12 -11.89 4.84
C GLU A 263 -21.91 -12.75 4.46
N MET A 264 -20.68 -12.19 4.53
CA MET A 264 -19.45 -12.89 4.15
C MET A 264 -18.71 -13.41 5.37
N LYS A 265 -17.97 -14.53 5.19
CA LYS A 265 -17.03 -15.08 6.20
C LYS A 265 -15.68 -14.39 6.10
N ALA A 266 -15.22 -14.11 4.87
CA ALA A 266 -14.01 -13.36 4.63
C ALA A 266 -14.20 -11.90 5.08
N LYS A 267 -13.14 -11.30 5.59
CA LYS A 267 -13.15 -9.93 6.10
C LYS A 267 -13.25 -8.93 4.97
N VAL A 268 -13.77 -7.74 5.28
CA VAL A 268 -13.83 -6.60 4.35
C VAL A 268 -12.84 -5.54 4.78
N ALA A 269 -11.97 -5.10 3.87
CA ALA A 269 -11.07 -3.97 4.06
C ALA A 269 -11.52 -2.75 3.26
N MET A 270 -11.44 -1.56 3.87
CA MET A 270 -11.69 -0.28 3.21
C MET A 270 -10.48 0.63 3.35
N HIS A 271 -10.23 1.52 2.39
CA HIS A 271 -9.22 2.57 2.55
C HIS A 271 -9.62 3.53 3.67
N TYR A 272 -8.69 3.80 4.58
CA TYR A 272 -8.91 4.72 5.69
C TYR A 272 -9.02 6.17 5.21
N GLY A 273 -10.01 6.89 5.69
CA GLY A 273 -10.13 8.35 5.52
C GLY A 273 -11.25 8.81 4.59
N ASN A 274 -11.74 7.98 3.68
CA ASN A 274 -12.88 8.31 2.82
C ASN A 274 -13.67 7.04 2.47
N PRO A 275 -14.89 6.86 3.00
CA PRO A 275 -15.64 7.78 3.88
C PRO A 275 -14.96 8.07 5.22
N GLU A 276 -15.52 9.05 5.93
CA GLU A 276 -15.03 9.46 7.24
C GLU A 276 -15.04 8.26 8.22
N PRO A 277 -13.91 7.96 8.90
CA PRO A 277 -13.75 6.71 9.65
C PRO A 277 -14.78 6.45 10.73
N PHE A 278 -15.26 7.48 11.44
CA PHE A 278 -16.28 7.28 12.49
C PHE A 278 -17.64 6.83 11.92
N THR A 279 -17.98 7.26 10.71
CA THR A 279 -19.15 6.73 9.99
C THR A 279 -18.97 5.24 9.68
N VAL A 280 -17.79 4.86 9.18
CA VAL A 280 -17.45 3.46 8.89
C VAL A 280 -17.50 2.60 10.16
N PHE A 281 -16.94 3.10 11.28
CA PHE A 281 -17.00 2.42 12.59
C PHE A 281 -18.43 2.22 13.07
N LYS A 282 -19.23 3.29 13.04
CA LYS A 282 -20.61 3.27 13.52
C LYS A 282 -21.48 2.27 12.75
N GLU A 283 -21.37 2.27 11.44
CA GLU A 283 -22.20 1.44 10.56
C GLU A 283 -21.60 0.05 10.31
N GLN A 284 -20.42 -0.25 10.86
CA GLN A 284 -19.70 -1.53 10.72
C GLN A 284 -19.52 -1.92 9.25
N ALA A 285 -19.08 -0.95 8.44
CA ALA A 285 -18.96 -1.12 6.99
C ALA A 285 -17.67 -1.84 6.56
N CYS A 286 -16.75 -2.13 7.50
CA CYS A 286 -15.58 -2.97 7.24
C CYS A 286 -15.12 -3.69 8.53
N ASP A 287 -14.24 -4.68 8.36
CA ASP A 287 -13.57 -5.40 9.45
C ASP A 287 -12.19 -4.84 9.75
N GLY A 288 -11.68 -3.95 8.91
CA GLY A 288 -10.39 -3.30 9.06
C GLY A 288 -10.05 -2.40 7.88
N PHE A 289 -8.84 -1.82 7.88
CA PHE A 289 -8.47 -0.79 6.94
C PHE A 289 -7.22 -1.08 6.13
N VAL A 290 -7.19 -0.46 4.95
CA VAL A 290 -5.97 -0.21 4.17
C VAL A 290 -5.44 1.15 4.60
N LEU A 291 -4.23 1.18 5.15
CA LEU A 291 -3.66 2.41 5.70
C LEU A 291 -2.37 2.79 4.97
N GLY A 292 -2.41 3.89 4.25
CA GLY A 292 -1.24 4.53 3.65
C GLY A 292 -1.08 5.95 4.19
N GLY A 293 0.03 6.60 3.86
CA GLY A 293 0.26 7.99 4.20
C GLY A 293 1.62 8.22 4.87
N THR A 294 1.76 9.41 5.44
CA THR A 294 2.95 9.93 6.09
C THR A 294 3.00 9.55 7.57
N ALA A 295 4.10 9.81 8.24
CA ALA A 295 4.34 9.38 9.62
C ALA A 295 3.23 9.83 10.59
N GLN A 296 2.86 11.12 10.57
CA GLN A 296 1.83 11.64 11.47
C GLN A 296 0.44 11.06 11.15
N THR A 297 0.12 10.93 9.85
CA THR A 297 -1.13 10.31 9.40
C THR A 297 -1.27 8.87 9.90
N LEU A 298 -0.20 8.06 9.79
CA LEU A 298 -0.18 6.66 10.26
C LEU A 298 -0.39 6.56 11.77
N MET A 299 0.28 7.42 12.54
CA MET A 299 0.15 7.45 14.01
C MET A 299 -1.27 7.82 14.43
N ASN A 300 -1.86 8.85 13.82
CA ASN A 300 -3.23 9.30 14.10
C ASN A 300 -4.27 8.23 13.74
N ALA A 301 -4.13 7.60 12.57
CA ALA A 301 -5.03 6.54 12.15
C ALA A 301 -4.97 5.31 13.07
N ASN A 302 -3.76 4.92 13.50
CA ASN A 302 -3.62 3.84 14.49
C ASN A 302 -4.33 4.15 15.80
N ALA A 303 -4.26 5.40 16.27
CA ALA A 303 -4.96 5.81 17.49
C ALA A 303 -6.48 5.65 17.35
N ALA A 304 -7.06 6.07 16.23
CA ALA A 304 -8.48 5.90 15.93
C ALA A 304 -8.86 4.41 15.78
N CYS A 305 -8.08 3.64 15.02
CA CYS A 305 -8.31 2.20 14.84
C CYS A 305 -8.19 1.43 16.16
N LYS A 306 -7.28 1.85 17.06
CA LYS A 306 -7.15 1.25 18.41
C LYS A 306 -8.40 1.45 19.24
N ILE A 307 -9.02 2.64 19.18
CA ILE A 307 -10.28 2.92 19.89
C ILE A 307 -11.42 2.03 19.37
N ALA A 308 -11.49 1.81 18.06
CA ALA A 308 -12.52 0.99 17.43
C ALA A 308 -12.18 -0.53 17.45
N ASP A 309 -10.98 -0.90 17.92
CA ASP A 309 -10.42 -2.26 17.85
C ASP A 309 -10.49 -2.86 16.43
N LEU A 310 -10.16 -2.05 15.42
CA LEU A 310 -10.09 -2.47 14.03
C LEU A 310 -8.64 -2.63 13.59
N PRO A 311 -8.27 -3.79 13.03
CA PRO A 311 -6.95 -3.99 12.43
C PRO A 311 -6.81 -3.23 11.12
N PHE A 312 -5.56 -3.12 10.66
CA PHE A 312 -5.25 -2.66 9.31
C PHE A 312 -3.97 -3.31 8.80
N TRP A 313 -3.75 -3.23 7.48
CA TRP A 313 -2.41 -3.37 6.93
C TRP A 313 -1.87 -2.03 6.49
N LEU A 314 -0.54 -1.92 6.52
CA LEU A 314 0.19 -0.80 5.95
C LEU A 314 0.33 -1.00 4.44
N GLN A 315 -0.15 -0.05 3.65
CA GLN A 315 0.07 0.00 2.20
C GLN A 315 1.05 1.14 1.89
N LEU A 316 2.33 0.86 2.07
CA LEU A 316 3.43 1.78 1.82
C LEU A 316 4.24 1.23 0.64
N THR A 317 3.89 1.68 -0.57
CA THR A 317 4.37 1.09 -1.82
C THR A 317 5.69 1.70 -2.27
N GLY A 318 6.68 0.85 -2.57
CA GLY A 318 8.01 1.24 -3.04
C GLY A 318 8.93 0.03 -3.20
N THR A 319 10.25 0.29 -3.17
CA THR A 319 11.27 -0.76 -3.16
C THR A 319 11.56 -1.24 -1.73
N GLY A 320 12.68 -1.89 -1.51
CA GLY A 320 13.12 -2.32 -0.17
C GLY A 320 13.27 -1.16 0.83
N ILE A 321 13.53 0.07 0.37
CA ILE A 321 13.67 1.24 1.25
C ILE A 321 12.33 1.54 1.94
N THR A 322 11.25 1.65 1.16
CA THR A 322 9.90 1.85 1.72
C THR A 322 9.42 0.64 2.51
N ALA A 323 9.79 -0.57 2.11
CA ALA A 323 9.47 -1.75 2.88
C ALA A 323 10.17 -1.74 4.27
N ALA A 324 11.46 -1.36 4.34
CA ALA A 324 12.16 -1.18 5.61
C ALA A 324 11.48 -0.13 6.51
N TRP A 325 11.07 1.01 5.94
CA TRP A 325 10.27 2.03 6.63
C TRP A 325 8.98 1.46 7.20
N SER A 326 8.25 0.66 6.41
CA SER A 326 7.01 -0.02 6.83
C SER A 326 7.21 -0.95 8.02
N LEU A 327 8.35 -1.68 8.09
CA LEU A 327 8.66 -2.58 9.20
C LEU A 327 8.70 -1.84 10.55
N HIS A 328 9.26 -0.62 10.58
CA HIS A 328 9.32 0.17 11.81
C HIS A 328 7.93 0.56 12.32
N PHE A 329 7.03 0.96 11.42
CA PHE A 329 5.64 1.21 11.79
C PHE A 329 4.92 -0.05 12.24
N GLY A 330 5.10 -1.17 11.54
CA GLY A 330 4.57 -2.46 11.96
C GLY A 330 5.00 -2.87 13.36
N GLY A 331 6.21 -2.45 13.79
CA GLY A 331 6.74 -2.69 15.13
C GLY A 331 6.07 -1.88 16.24
N VAL A 332 5.51 -0.69 15.94
CA VAL A 332 4.96 0.24 16.95
C VAL A 332 3.45 0.44 16.87
N LEU A 333 2.83 0.21 15.72
CA LEU A 333 1.40 0.43 15.53
C LEU A 333 0.59 -0.79 15.99
N SER A 334 -0.17 -0.63 17.08
CA SER A 334 -0.87 -1.74 17.75
C SER A 334 -1.93 -2.43 16.89
N GLN A 335 -2.47 -1.77 15.89
CA GLN A 335 -3.50 -2.31 14.99
C GLN A 335 -2.95 -2.72 13.61
N ALA A 336 -1.64 -2.60 13.35
CA ALA A 336 -0.98 -3.13 12.14
C ALA A 336 -0.88 -4.67 12.22
N LYS A 337 -2.03 -5.34 12.31
CA LYS A 337 -2.15 -6.79 12.53
C LYS A 337 -2.28 -7.59 11.24
N TRP A 338 -2.67 -6.93 10.14
CA TRP A 338 -2.80 -7.54 8.83
C TRP A 338 -1.50 -7.43 8.02
N PRO A 339 -1.26 -8.36 7.05
CA PRO A 339 0.00 -8.36 6.30
C PRO A 339 0.22 -7.09 5.49
N ALA A 340 1.32 -6.37 5.75
CA ALA A 340 1.64 -5.12 5.08
C ALA A 340 1.96 -5.33 3.59
N VAL A 341 1.48 -4.42 2.74
CA VAL A 341 1.64 -4.44 1.29
C VAL A 341 2.62 -3.36 0.87
N ASN A 342 3.84 -3.76 0.51
CA ASN A 342 4.91 -2.82 0.13
C ASN A 342 5.31 -2.89 -1.35
N CYS A 343 4.90 -3.91 -2.08
CA CYS A 343 5.17 -4.12 -3.51
C CYS A 343 6.66 -4.26 -3.88
N HIS A 344 7.59 -4.29 -2.92
CA HIS A 344 9.04 -4.32 -3.15
C HIS A 344 9.50 -5.57 -3.91
N GLN A 345 8.76 -6.65 -3.82
CA GLN A 345 9.04 -7.90 -4.51
C GLN A 345 8.72 -7.87 -6.02
N LEU A 346 8.12 -6.81 -6.52
CA LEU A 346 7.90 -6.63 -7.97
C LEU A 346 9.21 -6.43 -8.74
N TYR A 347 10.20 -5.85 -8.10
CA TYR A 347 11.43 -5.36 -8.74
C TYR A 347 12.53 -6.41 -8.80
N THR A 348 13.45 -6.24 -9.76
CA THR A 348 14.66 -7.06 -9.87
C THR A 348 15.67 -6.76 -8.77
N HIS A 349 15.52 -5.62 -8.07
CA HIS A 349 16.44 -5.18 -7.03
C HIS A 349 15.69 -4.37 -5.95
N THR A 350 16.10 -4.54 -4.70
CA THR A 350 15.47 -3.88 -3.53
C THR A 350 16.08 -2.52 -3.20
N LEU A 351 17.18 -2.12 -3.83
CA LEU A 351 18.02 -0.95 -3.54
C LEU A 351 18.73 -1.01 -2.17
N LEU A 352 18.64 -2.13 -1.48
CA LEU A 352 19.34 -2.40 -0.22
C LEU A 352 20.46 -3.42 -0.44
N THR A 353 21.53 -3.32 0.33
CA THR A 353 22.66 -4.27 0.28
C THR A 353 22.29 -5.67 0.74
N GLU A 354 21.31 -5.75 1.65
CA GLU A 354 20.76 -7.00 2.17
C GLU A 354 19.24 -7.05 1.91
N PRO A 355 18.68 -8.19 1.48
CA PRO A 355 17.25 -8.31 1.27
C PRO A 355 16.48 -8.36 2.60
N ILE A 356 15.23 -7.90 2.59
CA ILE A 356 14.29 -8.15 3.69
C ILE A 356 13.92 -9.64 3.65
N VAL A 357 14.25 -10.35 4.72
CA VAL A 357 13.98 -11.79 4.84
C VAL A 357 12.62 -12.01 5.49
N VAL A 358 11.75 -12.77 4.82
CA VAL A 358 10.44 -13.16 5.35
C VAL A 358 10.49 -14.62 5.77
N LYS A 359 10.00 -14.92 6.98
CA LYS A 359 9.87 -16.29 7.52
C LYS A 359 8.49 -16.42 8.16
N ASN A 360 7.78 -17.50 7.82
CA ASN A 360 6.44 -17.75 8.35
C ASN A 360 5.50 -16.54 8.20
N GLY A 361 5.56 -15.87 7.03
CA GLY A 361 4.74 -14.70 6.70
C GLY A 361 5.16 -13.39 7.36
N LYS A 362 6.27 -13.35 8.09
CA LYS A 362 6.71 -12.17 8.86
C LYS A 362 8.16 -11.81 8.58
N ALA A 363 8.47 -10.51 8.73
CA ALA A 363 9.82 -9.99 8.73
C ALA A 363 10.16 -9.37 10.10
N THR A 364 11.41 -9.47 10.50
CA THR A 364 11.90 -8.88 11.75
C THR A 364 11.92 -7.36 11.65
N VAL A 365 11.42 -6.68 12.69
CA VAL A 365 11.54 -5.23 12.83
C VAL A 365 13.01 -4.89 13.13
N PRO A 366 13.67 -4.05 12.30
CA PRO A 366 15.10 -3.79 12.46
C PRO A 366 15.45 -3.11 13.78
N ASP A 367 16.56 -3.53 14.40
CA ASP A 367 17.10 -2.94 15.62
C ASP A 367 18.44 -2.19 15.41
N LYS A 368 19.03 -2.24 14.21
CA LYS A 368 20.20 -1.42 13.85
C LYS A 368 19.78 0.06 13.70
N PRO A 369 20.70 1.03 13.90
CA PRO A 369 20.43 2.46 13.75
C PRO A 369 19.82 2.80 12.38
N GLY A 370 18.94 3.81 12.35
CA GLY A 370 18.24 4.24 11.14
C GLY A 370 17.18 3.25 10.70
N LEU A 371 17.04 3.07 9.40
CA LEU A 371 16.17 2.05 8.81
C LEU A 371 16.67 0.61 9.05
N GLY A 372 17.89 0.46 9.59
CA GLY A 372 18.48 -0.84 9.89
C GLY A 372 19.07 -1.57 8.69
N PHE A 373 19.09 -0.93 7.52
CA PHE A 373 19.62 -1.41 6.26
C PHE A 373 20.59 -0.39 5.66
N GLU A 374 21.45 -0.83 4.75
CA GLU A 374 22.35 0.04 4.00
C GLU A 374 21.87 0.17 2.55
N LEU A 375 22.01 1.39 2.01
CA LEU A 375 21.68 1.70 0.63
C LEU A 375 22.75 1.11 -0.31
N ASP A 376 22.31 0.39 -1.35
CA ASP A 376 23.21 -0.15 -2.36
C ASP A 376 23.57 0.94 -3.38
N GLN A 377 24.77 1.49 -3.24
CA GLN A 377 25.28 2.56 -4.10
C GLN A 377 25.56 2.08 -5.54
N ASP A 378 25.93 0.82 -5.73
CA ASP A 378 26.15 0.23 -7.05
C ASP A 378 24.81 0.08 -7.79
N ALA A 379 23.76 -0.32 -7.06
CA ALA A 379 22.41 -0.36 -7.62
C ALA A 379 21.90 1.04 -8.00
N LEU A 380 22.17 2.06 -7.17
CA LEU A 380 21.82 3.44 -7.50
C LEU A 380 22.53 3.89 -8.79
N ALA A 381 23.82 3.63 -8.91
CA ALA A 381 24.57 3.96 -10.12
C ALA A 381 24.03 3.21 -11.36
N LYS A 382 23.72 1.92 -11.20
CA LYS A 382 23.22 1.06 -12.28
C LYS A 382 21.86 1.49 -12.81
N PHE A 383 20.92 1.88 -11.93
CA PHE A 383 19.54 2.18 -12.30
C PHE A 383 19.27 3.68 -12.48
N ARG A 384 20.26 4.54 -12.28
CA ARG A 384 20.14 6.00 -12.46
C ARG A 384 19.61 6.34 -13.85
N THR A 385 18.66 7.26 -13.90
CA THR A 385 18.08 7.78 -15.14
C THR A 385 17.69 9.25 -14.96
N ASP A 386 17.41 9.93 -16.06
CA ASP A 386 16.81 11.25 -16.03
C ASP A 386 15.38 11.17 -15.48
N LYS A 387 15.00 12.17 -14.68
CA LYS A 387 13.64 12.26 -14.16
C LYS A 387 12.67 12.62 -15.27
N PRO A 388 11.67 11.76 -15.57
CA PRO A 388 10.65 12.11 -16.54
C PRO A 388 9.89 13.36 -16.09
N SER A 389 9.72 14.33 -16.98
CA SER A 389 8.98 15.57 -16.70
C SER A 389 7.47 15.34 -16.55
N VAL A 390 6.96 14.30 -17.19
CA VAL A 390 5.57 13.85 -17.12
C VAL A 390 5.55 12.34 -16.90
N ARG A 391 4.43 11.81 -16.40
CA ARG A 391 4.26 10.37 -16.23
C ARG A 391 4.44 9.65 -17.57
N PRO A 392 5.43 8.74 -17.69
CA PRO A 392 5.58 7.93 -18.89
C PRO A 392 4.35 7.04 -19.08
N ASP A 393 3.72 7.15 -20.23
CA ASP A 393 2.52 6.39 -20.58
C ASP A 393 2.56 5.97 -22.05
N PRO A 394 3.30 4.90 -22.38
CA PRO A 394 3.36 4.39 -23.73
C PRO A 394 1.95 3.97 -24.20
N PRO A 395 1.63 4.16 -25.50
CA PRO A 395 0.35 3.70 -26.03
C PRO A 395 0.17 2.19 -25.82
N ARG A 396 -0.93 1.80 -25.14
CA ARG A 396 -1.25 0.42 -24.79
C ARG A 396 -2.64 0.09 -25.27
N MET A 397 -2.79 -1.07 -25.86
CA MET A 397 -4.08 -1.62 -26.23
C MET A 397 -4.23 -3.00 -25.58
N ILE A 398 -5.32 -3.18 -24.84
CA ILE A 398 -5.66 -4.43 -24.17
C ILE A 398 -6.73 -5.13 -24.96
N GLU A 399 -6.59 -6.43 -25.17
CA GLU A 399 -7.61 -7.30 -25.73
C GLU A 399 -8.12 -8.24 -24.66
N THR A 400 -9.42 -8.21 -24.41
CA THR A 400 -10.13 -9.17 -23.57
C THR A 400 -11.00 -10.07 -24.45
N THR A 401 -10.93 -11.38 -24.22
CA THR A 401 -11.65 -12.41 -25.00
C THR A 401 -12.45 -13.29 -24.07
N TRP A 402 -13.69 -13.61 -24.45
CA TRP A 402 -14.60 -14.51 -23.76
C TRP A 402 -14.74 -15.84 -24.51
N PRO A 403 -15.13 -16.95 -23.83
CA PRO A 403 -15.26 -18.27 -24.44
C PRO A 403 -16.30 -18.34 -25.56
N ASP A 404 -17.29 -17.47 -25.57
CA ASP A 404 -18.31 -17.39 -26.61
C ASP A 404 -17.86 -16.67 -27.90
N GLY A 405 -16.60 -16.24 -27.93
CA GLY A 405 -15.99 -15.57 -29.07
C GLY A 405 -16.11 -14.04 -29.06
N ARG A 406 -16.81 -13.44 -28.10
CA ARG A 406 -16.75 -11.97 -27.90
C ARG A 406 -15.32 -11.52 -27.65
N ARG A 407 -14.96 -10.40 -28.26
CA ARG A 407 -13.67 -9.75 -28.08
C ARG A 407 -13.88 -8.27 -27.82
N MET A 408 -13.09 -7.71 -26.92
CA MET A 408 -13.10 -6.29 -26.59
C MET A 408 -11.68 -5.74 -26.67
N LEU A 409 -11.52 -4.64 -27.39
CA LEU A 409 -10.29 -3.85 -27.39
C LEU A 409 -10.51 -2.55 -26.61
N LEU A 410 -9.51 -2.15 -25.84
CA LEU A 410 -9.50 -0.90 -25.11
C LEU A 410 -8.10 -0.27 -25.14
N GLY A 411 -7.99 0.98 -25.59
CA GLY A 411 -6.74 1.74 -25.68
C GLY A 411 -6.56 2.69 -24.51
N SER A 412 -5.32 2.86 -24.04
CA SER A 412 -5.01 3.69 -22.87
C SER A 412 -5.15 5.19 -23.10
N HIS A 413 -4.76 5.71 -24.23
CA HIS A 413 -4.79 7.14 -24.61
C HIS A 413 -4.35 8.10 -23.48
N GLY A 414 -3.34 7.73 -22.69
CA GLY A 414 -2.84 8.52 -21.57
C GLY A 414 -3.66 8.40 -20.26
N VAL A 415 -4.77 7.66 -20.28
CA VAL A 415 -5.62 7.47 -19.10
C VAL A 415 -5.05 6.38 -18.18
N LEU A 416 -4.88 6.70 -16.91
CA LEU A 416 -4.49 5.74 -15.88
C LEU A 416 -5.67 4.84 -15.52
N ASN A 417 -5.41 3.54 -15.31
CA ASN A 417 -6.42 2.56 -14.93
C ASN A 417 -7.64 2.56 -15.89
N PHE A 418 -7.36 2.67 -17.19
CA PHE A 418 -8.39 2.90 -18.21
C PHE A 418 -9.43 1.77 -18.29
N ILE A 419 -9.02 0.50 -18.10
CA ILE A 419 -9.95 -0.62 -18.09
C ILE A 419 -10.75 -0.66 -16.77
N LEU A 420 -10.13 -0.37 -15.63
CA LEU A 420 -10.81 -0.29 -14.34
C LEU A 420 -11.91 0.79 -14.36
N LYS A 421 -11.62 1.94 -14.95
CA LYS A 421 -12.61 3.02 -15.10
C LYS A 421 -13.86 2.54 -15.86
N GLN A 422 -13.69 1.73 -16.91
CA GLN A 422 -14.82 1.20 -17.67
C GLN A 422 -15.57 0.11 -16.90
N ALA A 423 -14.87 -0.71 -16.13
CA ALA A 423 -15.50 -1.70 -15.26
C ALA A 423 -16.39 -1.05 -14.20
N ASN A 424 -15.88 -0.02 -13.52
CA ASN A 424 -16.62 0.69 -12.48
C ASN A 424 -17.82 1.49 -13.01
N LEU A 425 -17.82 1.83 -14.31
CA LEU A 425 -18.97 2.41 -15.00
C LEU A 425 -19.97 1.35 -15.51
N GLY A 426 -19.66 0.06 -15.39
CA GLY A 426 -20.48 -1.02 -15.91
C GLY A 426 -20.47 -1.14 -17.44
N ASN A 427 -19.46 -0.58 -18.11
CA ASN A 427 -19.35 -0.53 -19.57
C ASN A 427 -18.66 -1.77 -20.18
N ILE A 428 -18.19 -2.70 -19.35
CA ILE A 428 -17.62 -3.98 -19.78
C ILE A 428 -18.43 -5.13 -19.19
N PRO A 429 -18.39 -6.34 -19.80
CA PRO A 429 -19.04 -7.50 -19.23
C PRO A 429 -18.64 -7.75 -17.79
N TYR A 430 -19.61 -8.16 -16.98
CA TYR A 430 -19.40 -8.48 -15.57
C TYR A 430 -18.58 -9.77 -15.43
N PHE A 431 -18.35 -10.24 -14.24
CA PHE A 431 -17.50 -11.42 -14.00
C PHE A 431 -18.04 -12.67 -14.72
N GLU A 432 -17.20 -13.28 -15.55
CA GLU A 432 -17.51 -14.50 -16.32
C GLU A 432 -16.33 -15.48 -16.28
N HIS A 433 -16.63 -16.78 -16.41
CA HIS A 433 -15.59 -17.82 -16.51
C HIS A 433 -14.89 -17.78 -17.87
N GLY A 434 -13.63 -18.23 -17.91
CA GLY A 434 -12.87 -18.40 -19.15
C GLY A 434 -12.41 -17.10 -19.81
N VAL A 435 -12.55 -15.97 -19.14
CA VAL A 435 -12.11 -14.66 -19.65
C VAL A 435 -10.60 -14.56 -19.64
N THR A 436 -10.03 -14.12 -20.74
CA THR A 436 -8.58 -13.90 -20.86
C THR A 436 -8.28 -12.48 -21.32
N THR A 437 -7.23 -11.89 -20.79
CA THR A 437 -6.78 -10.55 -21.16
C THR A 437 -5.30 -10.50 -21.45
N ARG A 438 -4.95 -9.86 -22.57
CA ARG A 438 -3.56 -9.66 -22.98
C ARG A 438 -3.30 -8.23 -23.44
N LEU A 439 -2.06 -7.81 -23.31
CA LEU A 439 -1.58 -6.61 -23.98
C LEU A 439 -1.36 -6.95 -25.47
N VAL A 440 -1.93 -6.15 -26.36
CA VAL A 440 -1.69 -6.25 -27.80
C VAL A 440 -0.38 -5.55 -28.11
N PRO A 441 0.65 -6.26 -28.61
CA PRO A 441 1.94 -5.65 -28.92
C PRO A 441 1.76 -4.51 -29.93
N ASN A 442 2.37 -3.35 -29.62
CA ASN A 442 2.42 -2.25 -30.58
C ASN A 442 3.55 -2.55 -31.60
N ASP A 443 3.17 -3.00 -32.78
CA ASP A 443 4.08 -3.32 -33.88
C ASP A 443 4.37 -2.12 -34.80
N GLY A 444 3.82 -0.95 -34.47
CA GLY A 444 3.97 0.27 -35.28
C GLY A 444 3.13 0.28 -36.57
N SER A 445 2.30 -0.75 -36.83
CA SER A 445 1.50 -0.85 -38.06
C SER A 445 0.35 0.16 -38.09
N ALA A 446 -0.06 0.52 -39.32
CA ALA A 446 -1.24 1.36 -39.53
C ALA A 446 -2.51 0.69 -38.99
N GLN A 447 -2.59 -0.65 -39.07
CA GLN A 447 -3.70 -1.43 -38.55
C GLN A 447 -3.77 -1.34 -37.02
N TRP A 448 -2.63 -1.48 -36.31
CA TRP A 448 -2.60 -1.32 -34.86
C TRP A 448 -3.05 0.08 -34.45
N LYS A 449 -2.55 1.10 -35.17
CA LYS A 449 -2.93 2.50 -34.89
C LYS A 449 -4.43 2.74 -35.10
N GLU A 450 -4.98 2.23 -36.20
CA GLU A 450 -6.42 2.36 -36.50
C GLU A 450 -7.29 1.72 -35.39
N LEU A 451 -6.92 0.52 -34.92
CA LEU A 451 -7.63 -0.16 -33.84
C LEU A 451 -7.49 0.61 -32.52
N TYR A 452 -6.28 1.11 -32.22
CA TYR A 452 -6.03 1.90 -31.03
C TYR A 452 -6.85 3.19 -31.01
N ASP A 453 -6.93 3.90 -32.15
CA ASP A 453 -7.70 5.14 -32.26
C ASP A 453 -9.22 4.89 -32.13
N LYS A 454 -9.71 3.71 -32.54
CA LYS A 454 -11.12 3.28 -32.39
C LYS A 454 -11.45 2.80 -30.98
N ALA A 455 -10.52 2.13 -30.32
CA ALA A 455 -10.66 1.54 -29.00
C ALA A 455 -10.31 2.58 -27.92
N GLY A 456 -11.03 3.70 -27.87
CA GLY A 456 -10.75 4.79 -26.91
C GLY A 456 -11.01 4.38 -25.45
N PRO A 457 -10.43 5.11 -24.49
CA PRO A 457 -10.51 4.78 -23.06
C PRO A 457 -11.93 4.96 -22.49
N GLU A 458 -12.82 5.66 -23.21
CA GLU A 458 -14.20 5.88 -22.80
C GLU A 458 -15.22 5.06 -23.64
N LYS A 459 -14.73 4.36 -24.64
CA LYS A 459 -15.57 3.56 -25.54
C LYS A 459 -14.83 2.27 -25.93
N PRO A 460 -15.04 1.17 -25.19
CA PRO A 460 -14.54 -0.13 -25.61
C PRO A 460 -15.02 -0.50 -27.02
N LEU A 461 -14.13 -1.06 -27.84
CA LEU A 461 -14.45 -1.59 -29.16
C LEU A 461 -14.74 -3.08 -29.06
N PHE A 462 -16.02 -3.47 -29.25
CA PHE A 462 -16.40 -4.88 -29.32
C PHE A 462 -16.30 -5.38 -30.76
N LEU A 463 -15.75 -6.61 -30.94
CA LEU A 463 -15.48 -7.28 -32.21
C LEU A 463 -16.22 -8.62 -32.30
#